data_4424d965d0d15113414dec706469f1b9
#
_entry.id   4424d965d0d15113414dec706469f1b9
#
_cell.length_a   1.000
_cell.length_b   1.000
_cell.length_c   1.000
_cell.angle_alpha   90.00
_cell.angle_beta   90.00
_cell.angle_gamma   90.00
#
_symmetry.space_group_name_H-M   'P 1'
#
loop_
_entity.id
_entity.type
_entity.pdbx_description
1 polymer ?
#
loop_
_entity_poly.entity_id
_entity_poly.type
_entity_poly.pdbx_seq_one_letter_code
_entity_poly.pdbx_strand_id
1 'polypeptide(L)'
;MSTKERRIVPRKNLNVPLRFRILEKDNVKIQIGETMNVSEHGVFFTAWYPVQVGEALDMLFVLPRELTGRNAEEVRCSGRVVHVHPEIGQSGRTGVGVQIERFEPVGRHLDLAS
;
A
#
# COMPACT_ATOMS: atom_id res chain seq x y z
N MET A 1 -1.71 -10.48 25.55
CA MET A 1 -1.79 -10.35 25.17
C MET A 1 -1.68 -9.28 24.77
N SER A 2 -1.24 -8.91 24.82
CA SER A 2 -1.02 -7.85 24.44
C SER A 2 -0.94 -7.66 23.20
N THR A 3 -0.55 -8.41 22.74
CA THR A 3 -0.41 -8.32 21.50
C THR A 3 -1.51 -7.74 20.90
N LYS A 4 -2.43 -7.90 21.34
CA LYS A 4 -3.50 -7.49 20.81
C LYS A 4 -3.51 -6.15 20.72
N GLU A 5 -3.01 -5.56 21.46
CA GLU A 5 -3.14 -4.29 21.41
C GLU A 5 -2.51 -3.84 20.30
N ARG A 6 -1.74 -4.52 19.83
CA ARG A 6 -1.17 -4.09 18.80
C ARG A 6 -1.98 -3.98 17.74
N ARG A 7 -2.93 -4.46 17.75
CA ARG A 7 -3.73 -4.37 16.80
C ARG A 7 -4.34 -3.14 16.79
N ILE A 8 -3.78 -2.24 17.25
CA ILE A 8 -4.26 -1.00 17.18
C ILE A 8 -4.61 -0.62 15.85
N VAL A 9 -3.91 -1.07 14.86
CA VAL A 9 -4.27 -0.76 13.52
C VAL A 9 -4.71 -2.00 12.88
N PRO A 10 -5.91 -2.39 13.09
CA PRO A 10 -6.41 -3.57 12.47
C PRO A 10 -6.52 -3.29 11.01
N ARG A 11 -6.66 -4.33 10.25
CA ARG A 11 -6.84 -4.20 8.86
C ARG A 11 -8.08 -3.42 8.57
N LYS A 12 -7.98 -2.39 7.78
CA LYS A 12 -9.10 -1.56 7.44
C LYS A 12 -9.37 -1.61 5.97
N ASN A 13 -10.64 -1.61 5.60
CA ASN A 13 -11.02 -1.51 4.22
C ASN A 13 -10.79 -0.07 3.82
N LEU A 14 -9.95 0.12 2.84
CA LEU A 14 -9.56 1.44 2.47
C LEU A 14 -9.36 1.46 0.96
N ASN A 15 -10.16 2.24 0.25
CA ASN A 15 -10.06 2.30 -1.20
C ASN A 15 -9.55 3.67 -1.60
N VAL A 16 -8.27 3.78 -1.75
CA VAL A 16 -7.66 5.02 -2.20
C VAL A 16 -6.67 4.69 -3.30
N PRO A 17 -6.38 5.62 -4.17
CA PRO A 17 -5.39 5.39 -5.21
C PRO A 17 -4.03 5.15 -4.58
N LEU A 18 -3.29 4.26 -5.21
CA LEU A 18 -1.98 3.93 -4.72
C LEU A 18 -1.05 3.95 -5.91
N ARG A 19 0.13 4.52 -5.76
CA ARG A 19 1.14 4.48 -6.79
C ARG A 19 2.21 3.52 -6.34
N PHE A 20 2.70 2.71 -7.26
CA PHE A 20 3.74 1.77 -6.89
C PHE A 20 4.71 1.56 -8.04
N ARG A 21 5.86 1.04 -7.71
CA ARG A 21 6.84 0.66 -8.73
C ARG A 21 7.58 -0.55 -8.21
N ILE A 22 8.06 -1.37 -9.16
CA ILE A 22 8.80 -2.56 -8.83
C ILE A 22 10.26 -2.18 -8.80
N LEU A 23 10.89 -2.37 -7.66
CA LEU A 23 12.21 -1.82 -7.43
C LEU A 23 13.34 -2.50 -8.17
N GLU A 24 13.15 -3.74 -8.51
CA GLU A 24 14.24 -4.50 -9.10
C GLU A 24 14.25 -4.55 -10.59
N LYS A 25 13.39 -3.78 -11.23
CA LYS A 25 13.33 -3.81 -12.67
C LYS A 25 13.97 -2.57 -13.23
N ASP A 26 14.61 -2.72 -14.38
CA ASP A 26 15.13 -1.59 -15.08
C ASP A 26 13.97 -0.84 -15.68
N ASN A 27 14.15 0.35 -16.06
CA ASN A 27 13.13 1.08 -16.76
C ASN A 27 11.84 1.08 -16.00
N VAL A 28 11.91 1.40 -14.77
CA VAL A 28 10.80 1.34 -13.89
C VAL A 28 9.83 2.46 -14.13
N LYS A 29 8.55 2.13 -14.22
CA LYS A 29 7.52 3.11 -14.33
C LYS A 29 6.63 3.04 -13.13
N ILE A 30 6.05 4.17 -12.76
CA ILE A 30 5.10 4.21 -11.69
C ILE A 30 3.77 3.72 -12.22
N GLN A 31 3.19 2.78 -11.52
CA GLN A 31 1.92 2.20 -11.87
C GLN A 31 0.87 2.63 -10.85
N ILE A 32 -0.38 2.59 -11.25
CA ILE A 32 -1.47 3.00 -10.38
C ILE A 32 -2.27 1.77 -9.98
N GLY A 33 -2.59 1.70 -8.72
CA GLY A 33 -3.48 0.67 -8.22
C GLY A 33 -4.47 1.30 -7.27
N GLU A 34 -5.22 0.48 -6.61
CA GLU A 34 -6.19 0.94 -5.63
C GLU A 34 -6.11 0.04 -4.43
N THR A 35 -5.98 0.62 -3.26
CA THR A 35 -5.92 -0.19 -2.05
C THR A 35 -7.26 -0.85 -1.80
N MET A 36 -7.25 -1.99 -1.15
CA MET A 36 -8.44 -2.63 -0.68
C MET A 36 -8.44 -2.72 0.83
N ASN A 37 -7.32 -3.04 1.42
CA ASN A 37 -7.21 -2.94 2.86
C ASN A 37 -5.76 -2.71 3.23
N VAL A 38 -5.56 -2.13 4.38
CA VAL A 38 -4.26 -1.71 4.85
C VAL A 38 -4.15 -1.97 6.32
N SER A 39 -3.00 -2.42 6.76
CA SER A 39 -2.68 -2.52 8.17
C SER A 39 -1.21 -2.15 8.29
N GLU A 40 -0.69 -2.11 9.48
CA GLU A 40 0.69 -1.73 9.62
C GLU A 40 1.62 -2.84 9.14
N HIS A 41 1.12 -4.01 8.88
CA HIS A 41 1.97 -5.10 8.43
C HIS A 41 1.81 -5.40 6.95
N GLY A 42 0.76 -4.94 6.35
CA GLY A 42 0.56 -5.30 4.96
C GLY A 42 -0.45 -4.42 4.25
N VAL A 43 -0.38 -4.46 2.94
CA VAL A 43 -1.30 -3.74 2.08
C VAL A 43 -1.79 -4.73 1.05
N PHE A 44 -3.11 -4.73 0.81
CA PHE A 44 -3.67 -5.50 -0.28
C PHE A 44 -4.27 -4.50 -1.24
N PHE A 45 -3.89 -4.55 -2.49
CA PHE A 45 -4.39 -3.61 -3.47
C PHE A 45 -4.62 -4.33 -4.80
N THR A 46 -5.30 -3.67 -5.71
CA THR A 46 -5.52 -4.21 -7.04
C THR A 46 -4.85 -3.32 -8.06
N ALA A 47 -4.40 -3.89 -9.13
CA ALA A 47 -3.76 -3.15 -10.19
C ALA A 47 -3.93 -3.87 -11.50
N TRP A 48 -3.76 -3.13 -12.60
CA TRP A 48 -3.82 -3.73 -13.91
C TRP A 48 -2.47 -4.30 -14.30
N TYR A 49 -1.42 -3.79 -13.69
CA TYR A 49 -0.08 -4.19 -14.04
C TYR A 49 0.30 -5.48 -13.31
N PRO A 50 0.83 -6.47 -14.01
CA PRO A 50 1.15 -7.73 -13.35
C PRO A 50 2.39 -7.61 -12.46
N VAL A 51 2.31 -8.24 -11.30
CA VAL A 51 3.44 -8.33 -10.40
C VAL A 51 3.57 -9.80 -9.99
N GLN A 52 4.70 -10.17 -9.47
CA GLN A 52 4.94 -11.53 -9.08
C GLN A 52 5.36 -11.61 -7.63
N VAL A 53 5.07 -12.74 -7.01
CA VAL A 53 5.47 -12.98 -5.64
C VAL A 53 6.99 -12.87 -5.56
N GLY A 54 7.45 -12.20 -4.54
CA GLY A 54 8.87 -12.01 -4.31
C GLY A 54 9.39 -10.67 -4.77
N GLU A 55 8.61 -9.94 -5.56
CA GLU A 55 9.11 -8.66 -6.05
C GLU A 55 9.04 -7.60 -4.96
N ALA A 56 10.04 -6.73 -4.93
CA ALA A 56 10.06 -5.64 -3.97
C ALA A 56 9.37 -4.44 -4.59
N LEU A 57 8.50 -3.82 -3.84
CA LEU A 57 7.73 -2.68 -4.30
C LEU A 57 7.94 -1.47 -3.42
N ASP A 58 7.81 -0.32 -4.03
CA ASP A 58 7.76 0.95 -3.33
C ASP A 58 6.37 1.50 -3.60
N MET A 59 5.66 1.92 -2.57
CA MET A 59 4.26 2.31 -2.67
C MET A 59 4.03 3.63 -2.01
N LEU A 60 3.06 4.39 -2.54
CA LEU A 60 2.75 5.69 -2.00
C LEU A 60 1.25 5.88 -2.05
N PHE A 61 0.63 6.22 -0.96
CA PHE A 61 -0.80 6.48 -0.92
C PHE A 61 -1.13 7.36 0.28
N VAL A 62 -2.36 7.84 0.33
CA VAL A 62 -2.77 8.76 1.37
C VAL A 62 -3.68 8.06 2.35
N LEU A 63 -3.36 8.12 3.62
CA LEU A 63 -4.23 7.63 4.66
C LEU A 63 -5.19 8.76 5.01
N PRO A 64 -6.48 8.51 4.93
CA PRO A 64 -7.44 9.56 5.24
C PRO A 64 -7.47 9.83 6.72
N ARG A 65 -8.00 11.00 7.07
CA ARG A 65 -8.03 11.37 8.47
C ARG A 65 -8.82 10.39 9.31
N GLU A 66 -9.77 9.68 8.75
CA GLU A 66 -10.53 8.72 9.53
C GLU A 66 -9.65 7.64 10.13
N LEU A 67 -8.52 7.37 9.48
CA LEU A 67 -7.63 6.36 9.99
C LEU A 67 -6.54 6.94 10.85
N THR A 68 -6.11 8.13 10.56
CA THR A 68 -5.02 8.72 11.31
C THR A 68 -5.49 9.42 12.56
N GLY A 69 -6.74 9.83 12.58
CA GLY A 69 -7.26 10.62 13.71
C GLY A 69 -6.82 12.06 13.65
N ARG A 70 -6.12 12.43 12.60
CA ARG A 70 -5.64 13.78 12.47
C ARG A 70 -5.92 14.23 11.05
N ASN A 71 -4.95 14.76 10.37
CA ASN A 71 -5.12 15.15 9.00
C ASN A 71 -4.82 13.98 8.09
N ALA A 72 -5.27 14.05 6.87
CA ALA A 72 -4.88 13.06 5.89
C ALA A 72 -3.38 13.09 5.77
N GLU A 73 -2.76 11.95 5.55
CA GLU A 73 -1.34 11.87 5.60
C GLU A 73 -0.81 10.97 4.50
N GLU A 74 0.12 11.47 3.71
CA GLU A 74 0.71 10.66 2.67
C GLU A 74 1.74 9.73 3.30
N VAL A 75 1.72 8.48 2.93
CA VAL A 75 2.66 7.51 3.47
C VAL A 75 3.37 6.80 2.35
N ARG A 76 4.59 6.44 2.62
CA ARG A 76 5.40 5.69 1.70
C ARG A 76 5.72 4.36 2.37
N CYS A 77 5.50 3.29 1.63
CA CYS A 77 5.78 1.97 2.14
C CYS A 77 6.64 1.24 1.17
N SER A 78 7.50 0.38 1.66
CA SER A 78 8.17 -0.55 0.78
C SER A 78 7.96 -1.93 1.38
N GLY A 79 7.93 -2.91 0.53
CA GLY A 79 7.72 -4.26 1.00
C GLY A 79 7.88 -5.26 -0.11
N ARG A 80 7.44 -6.48 0.17
CA ARG A 80 7.63 -7.55 -0.78
C ARG A 80 6.31 -8.23 -1.04
N VAL A 81 6.08 -8.56 -2.29
CA VAL A 81 4.85 -9.22 -2.70
C VAL A 81 4.84 -10.63 -2.16
N VAL A 82 3.81 -10.98 -1.42
CA VAL A 82 3.67 -12.31 -0.86
C VAL A 82 2.48 -13.07 -1.41
N HIS A 83 1.51 -12.38 -2.00
CA HIS A 83 0.37 -13.03 -2.61
C HIS A 83 0.02 -12.33 -3.89
N VAL A 84 -0.44 -13.09 -4.88
CA VAL A 84 -0.94 -12.52 -6.10
C VAL A 84 -2.21 -13.29 -6.45
N HIS A 85 -3.31 -12.57 -6.66
CA HIS A 85 -4.58 -13.16 -7.01
C HIS A 85 -5.02 -12.58 -8.35
N PRO A 86 -4.86 -13.31 -9.43
CA PRO A 86 -5.20 -12.76 -10.73
C PRO A 86 -6.70 -12.61 -10.88
N GLU A 87 -7.09 -11.61 -11.61
CA GLU A 87 -8.49 -11.40 -11.95
C GLU A 87 -9.42 -11.29 -10.77
N ILE A 88 -9.11 -10.40 -9.89
CA ILE A 88 -9.98 -10.12 -8.79
C ILE A 88 -11.27 -9.54 -9.31
N GLY A 89 -12.38 -10.15 -8.92
CA GLY A 89 -13.68 -9.72 -9.35
C GLY A 89 -13.81 -9.94 -10.83
N GLN A 90 -14.49 -9.04 -11.50
CA GLN A 90 -14.68 -9.17 -12.92
C GLN A 90 -13.97 -8.12 -13.69
N SER A 91 -13.09 -7.40 -13.04
CA SER A 91 -12.46 -6.27 -13.68
C SER A 91 -11.20 -6.64 -14.44
N GLY A 92 -10.69 -7.83 -14.25
CA GLY A 92 -9.43 -8.18 -14.88
C GLY A 92 -8.24 -7.68 -14.13
N ARG A 93 -8.44 -7.05 -12.99
CA ARG A 93 -7.32 -6.56 -12.22
C ARG A 93 -6.72 -7.66 -11.37
N THR A 94 -5.47 -7.50 -11.03
CA THR A 94 -4.76 -8.45 -10.20
C THR A 94 -4.73 -7.95 -8.77
N GLY A 95 -5.04 -8.83 -7.84
CA GLY A 95 -4.93 -8.50 -6.42
C GLY A 95 -3.53 -8.80 -5.96
N VAL A 96 -2.95 -7.89 -5.20
CA VAL A 96 -1.57 -7.99 -4.78
C VAL A 96 -1.48 -7.79 -3.27
N GLY A 97 -0.94 -8.76 -2.59
CA GLY A 97 -0.72 -8.66 -1.15
C GLY A 97 0.75 -8.42 -0.89
N VAL A 98 1.06 -7.37 -0.15
CA VAL A 98 2.43 -6.98 0.12
C VAL A 98 2.67 -6.98 1.61
N GLN A 99 3.76 -7.59 2.03
CA GLN A 99 4.18 -7.52 3.42
C GLN A 99 5.06 -6.30 3.54
N ILE A 100 4.69 -5.39 4.42
CA ILE A 100 5.40 -4.13 4.56
C ILE A 100 6.69 -4.34 5.32
N GLU A 101 7.77 -3.81 4.79
CA GLU A 101 9.06 -3.86 5.44
C GLU A 101 9.45 -2.49 5.96
N ARG A 102 8.95 -1.43 5.36
CA ARG A 102 9.26 -0.10 5.81
C ARG A 102 8.05 0.79 5.59
N PHE A 103 7.70 1.59 6.56
CA PHE A 103 6.53 2.42 6.52
C PHE A 103 6.93 3.79 7.05
N GLU A 104 6.72 4.82 6.27
CA GLU A 104 7.11 6.17 6.65
C GLU A 104 6.07 7.18 6.24
N PRO A 105 5.70 8.08 7.11
CA PRO A 105 4.85 9.17 6.71
C PRO A 105 5.66 10.18 5.94
N VAL A 106 5.08 10.74 4.91
CA VAL A 106 5.73 11.73 4.11
C VAL A 106 4.99 13.02 4.14
N GLY A 107 3.86 13.03 4.80
CA GLY A 107 3.01 14.20 4.75
C GLY A 107 3.65 15.46 5.17
N ARG A 108 4.61 15.38 6.06
CA ARG A 108 5.13 16.55 6.54
C ARG A 108 5.87 17.26 5.48
N HIS A 109 6.26 16.63 4.46
CA HIS A 109 6.91 17.31 3.42
C HIS A 109 5.99 18.26 2.77
N LEU A 110 4.74 17.93 2.69
CA LEU A 110 3.80 18.77 2.06
C LEU A 110 3.66 20.04 2.82
N ASP A 111 3.76 19.95 4.07
CA ASP A 111 3.60 21.11 4.86
C ASP A 111 4.70 22.04 4.57
N LEU A 112 5.85 21.53 4.37
CA LEU A 112 6.93 22.39 4.11
C LEU A 112 6.77 23.07 2.83
N ALA A 113 6.21 22.39 1.92
CA ALA A 113 6.05 22.97 0.63
C ALA A 113 5.11 24.12 0.69
N SER A 114 4.31 24.15 1.65
CA SER A 114 3.31 25.22 1.68
C SER A 114 3.82 26.51 2.30
#